data_7e84b4c24cb79a1ca90736ae68255910
#
_entry.id   7e84b4c24cb79a1ca90736ae68255910
#
_cell.length_a   1.000
_cell.length_b   1.000
_cell.length_c   1.000
_cell.angle_alpha   90.00
_cell.angle_beta   90.00
_cell.angle_gamma   90.00
#
_symmetry.space_group_name_H-M   'P 1'
#
loop_
_entity.id
_entity.type
_entity.pdbx_description
1 polymer ?
#
loop_
_entity_poly.entity_id
_entity_poly.type
_entity_poly.pdbx_seq_one_letter_code
_entity_poly.pdbx_strand_id
1 'polypeptide(L)'
;MCIRDRRSNCAVYIVTIPDYEDYGDSPYNAAANIYNTQDFGIGEERSGVLLMLSTWDRDYALYIRDGYAKSMIGKYALSQLEDEFLDNFANDDWQGGFEDYLNTCADFFEKAEQGHPVRKPLTKVLPGALGIGLGLALLVCLILKAKMKSVRKGAEADTYVSAEGLNLTERYDRYTHTTKTSRKLSSD
;
A
#
# COMPACT_ATOMS: atom_id res chain seq x y z
N MET A 1 4.60 21.04 -28.05
CA MET A 1 4.32 20.03 -29.07
C MET A 1 3.33 19.03 -28.48
N CYS A 2 2.14 18.86 -29.04
CA CYS A 2 1.16 17.89 -28.51
C CYS A 2 1.20 16.65 -29.40
N ILE A 3 1.60 15.51 -28.85
CA ILE A 3 1.46 14.23 -29.53
C ILE A 3 0.20 13.58 -28.98
N ARG A 4 -0.80 13.41 -29.84
CA ARG A 4 -2.08 12.80 -29.51
C ARG A 4 -2.09 11.38 -29.99
N ASP A 5 -1.98 10.42 -29.09
CA ASP A 5 -2.31 9.02 -29.42
C ASP A 5 -3.83 8.86 -29.42
N ARG A 6 -4.40 8.49 -30.57
CA ARG A 6 -5.84 8.31 -30.74
C ARG A 6 -6.34 6.91 -30.31
N ARG A 7 -5.44 6.03 -29.89
CA ARG A 7 -5.81 4.65 -29.54
C ARG A 7 -6.37 4.52 -28.14
N SER A 8 -5.89 5.38 -27.23
CA SER A 8 -6.37 5.44 -25.84
C SER A 8 -7.24 6.68 -25.64
N ASN A 9 -8.22 6.57 -24.75
CA ASN A 9 -9.08 7.70 -24.36
C ASN A 9 -8.33 8.70 -23.45
N CYS A 10 -7.01 8.81 -23.64
CA CYS A 10 -6.11 9.64 -22.87
C CYS A 10 -5.12 10.34 -23.79
N ALA A 11 -4.83 11.60 -23.54
CA ALA A 11 -3.85 12.37 -24.31
C ALA A 11 -2.52 12.48 -23.57
N VAL A 12 -1.41 12.47 -24.32
CA VAL A 12 -0.08 12.68 -23.77
C VAL A 12 0.45 14.01 -24.31
N TYR A 13 0.96 14.84 -23.41
CA TYR A 13 1.48 16.18 -23.72
C TYR A 13 2.89 16.34 -23.21
N ILE A 14 3.68 17.11 -23.96
CA ILE A 14 4.98 17.63 -23.55
C ILE A 14 4.93 19.14 -23.73
N VAL A 15 5.27 19.87 -22.68
CA VAL A 15 5.38 21.33 -22.69
C VAL A 15 6.74 21.74 -22.15
N THR A 16 7.46 22.56 -22.90
CA THR A 16 8.70 23.17 -22.44
C THR A 16 8.47 24.67 -22.24
N ILE A 17 8.88 25.17 -21.09
CA ILE A 17 8.80 26.60 -20.72
C ILE A 17 10.16 27.07 -20.23
N PRO A 18 10.44 28.40 -20.32
CA PRO A 18 11.68 28.93 -19.76
C PRO A 18 11.75 28.81 -18.26
N ASP A 19 10.70 29.26 -17.56
CA ASP A 19 10.60 29.32 -16.10
C ASP A 19 9.21 28.88 -15.65
N TYR A 20 9.15 28.03 -14.65
CA TYR A 20 7.87 27.58 -14.09
C TYR A 20 7.22 28.62 -13.18
N GLU A 21 8.00 29.54 -12.58
CA GLU A 21 7.50 30.58 -11.66
C GLU A 21 6.49 31.51 -12.35
N ASP A 22 6.59 31.69 -13.66
CA ASP A 22 5.62 32.45 -14.46
C ASP A 22 4.21 31.80 -14.49
N TYR A 23 4.11 30.52 -14.13
CA TYR A 23 2.88 29.73 -14.25
C TYR A 23 2.39 29.16 -12.90
N GLY A 24 3.23 29.16 -11.86
CA GLY A 24 2.82 28.64 -10.55
C GLY A 24 3.93 28.64 -9.49
N ASP A 25 3.54 28.44 -8.24
CA ASP A 25 4.43 28.47 -7.06
C ASP A 25 5.37 27.25 -6.98
N SER A 26 5.12 26.24 -7.80
CA SER A 26 5.92 25.03 -7.90
C SER A 26 5.79 24.40 -9.28
N PRO A 27 6.76 23.58 -9.73
CA PRO A 27 6.69 22.93 -11.04
C PRO A 27 5.38 22.17 -11.24
N TYR A 28 4.87 21.48 -10.21
CA TYR A 28 3.61 20.75 -10.29
C TYR A 28 2.40 21.69 -10.46
N ASN A 29 2.35 22.79 -9.71
CA ASN A 29 1.28 23.79 -9.84
C ASN A 29 1.32 24.49 -11.19
N ALA A 30 2.51 24.80 -11.70
CA ALA A 30 2.71 25.35 -13.03
C ALA A 30 2.18 24.39 -14.11
N ALA A 31 2.54 23.11 -14.04
CA ALA A 31 2.04 22.09 -14.96
C ALA A 31 0.51 21.96 -14.91
N ALA A 32 -0.08 21.96 -13.70
CA ALA A 32 -1.53 21.92 -13.51
C ALA A 32 -2.22 23.15 -14.11
N ASN A 33 -1.67 24.34 -13.89
CA ASN A 33 -2.19 25.60 -14.42
C ASN A 33 -2.12 25.63 -15.94
N ILE A 34 -0.99 25.22 -16.52
CA ILE A 34 -0.83 25.10 -17.98
C ILE A 34 -1.87 24.12 -18.54
N TYR A 35 -2.01 22.94 -17.93
CA TYR A 35 -2.97 21.94 -18.36
C TYR A 35 -4.40 22.48 -18.41
N ASN A 36 -4.80 23.20 -17.36
CA ASN A 36 -6.15 23.74 -17.25
C ASN A 36 -6.38 24.94 -18.17
N THR A 37 -5.38 25.83 -18.30
CA THR A 37 -5.49 27.06 -19.10
C THR A 37 -5.47 26.79 -20.60
N GLN A 38 -4.67 25.80 -21.03
CA GLN A 38 -4.59 25.40 -22.44
C GLN A 38 -5.68 24.41 -22.86
N ASP A 39 -6.59 24.09 -21.95
CA ASP A 39 -7.71 23.17 -22.18
C ASP A 39 -7.26 21.78 -22.68
N PHE A 40 -6.16 21.26 -22.10
CA PHE A 40 -5.62 19.95 -22.45
C PHE A 40 -6.55 18.81 -21.98
N GLY A 41 -6.38 17.64 -22.60
CA GLY A 41 -7.12 16.41 -22.28
C GLY A 41 -8.12 16.01 -23.35
N ILE A 42 -8.68 14.80 -23.20
CA ILE A 42 -9.65 14.21 -24.13
C ILE A 42 -10.90 13.82 -23.35
N GLY A 43 -12.06 13.95 -24.01
CA GLY A 43 -13.36 13.57 -23.45
C GLY A 43 -13.87 14.54 -22.40
N GLU A 44 -15.00 14.18 -21.78
CA GLU A 44 -15.66 15.02 -20.78
C GLU A 44 -14.82 15.21 -19.51
N GLU A 45 -14.05 14.19 -19.12
CA GLU A 45 -13.15 14.22 -17.97
C GLU A 45 -11.82 14.93 -18.27
N ARG A 46 -11.58 15.33 -19.53
CA ARG A 46 -10.32 15.92 -19.97
C ARG A 46 -9.11 15.05 -19.57
N SER A 47 -9.19 13.76 -19.90
CA SER A 47 -8.16 12.79 -19.54
C SER A 47 -6.85 13.03 -20.29
N GLY A 48 -5.75 13.09 -19.55
CA GLY A 48 -4.43 13.25 -20.14
C GLY A 48 -3.30 13.28 -19.10
N VAL A 49 -2.10 13.16 -19.65
CA VAL A 49 -0.83 13.23 -18.89
C VAL A 49 0.03 14.33 -19.54
N LEU A 50 0.61 15.18 -18.72
CA LEU A 50 1.49 16.25 -19.15
C LEU A 50 2.87 16.09 -18.51
N LEU A 51 3.91 16.07 -19.32
CA LEU A 51 5.28 16.32 -18.90
C LEU A 51 5.61 17.78 -19.19
N MET A 52 5.85 18.57 -18.15
CA MET A 52 6.33 19.93 -18.24
C MET A 52 7.83 19.98 -17.90
N LEU A 53 8.61 20.68 -18.68
CA LEU A 53 10.03 20.95 -18.45
C LEU A 53 10.26 22.44 -18.37
N SER A 54 10.77 22.92 -17.24
CA SER A 54 11.34 24.28 -17.07
C SER A 54 12.82 24.23 -17.43
N THR A 55 13.22 25.00 -18.43
CA THR A 55 14.57 24.88 -18.99
C THR A 55 15.62 25.70 -18.23
N TRP A 56 15.23 26.78 -17.55
CA TRP A 56 16.17 27.63 -16.79
C TRP A 56 16.58 26.94 -15.49
N ASP A 57 15.61 26.40 -14.75
CA ASP A 57 15.85 25.74 -13.47
C ASP A 57 16.20 24.26 -13.62
N ARG A 58 16.01 23.71 -14.84
CA ARG A 58 16.16 22.29 -15.16
C ARG A 58 15.20 21.42 -14.31
N ASP A 59 14.03 21.99 -13.99
CA ASP A 59 12.98 21.33 -13.25
C ASP A 59 11.92 20.76 -14.18
N TYR A 60 11.28 19.70 -13.73
CA TYR A 60 10.18 19.07 -14.46
C TYR A 60 8.99 18.81 -13.55
N ALA A 61 7.84 18.61 -14.15
CA ALA A 61 6.68 18.08 -13.45
C ALA A 61 5.87 17.14 -14.34
N LEU A 62 5.41 16.05 -13.76
CA LEU A 62 4.40 15.18 -14.34
C LEU A 62 3.04 15.49 -13.73
N TYR A 63 2.11 15.95 -14.56
CA TYR A 63 0.73 16.18 -14.16
C TYR A 63 -0.20 15.18 -14.83
N ILE A 64 -1.01 14.51 -14.04
CA ILE A 64 -2.03 13.58 -14.51
C ILE A 64 -3.39 14.11 -14.06
N ARG A 65 -4.29 14.28 -15.01
CA ARG A 65 -5.66 14.67 -14.71
C ARG A 65 -6.37 13.53 -13.95
N ASP A 66 -7.11 13.91 -12.91
CA ASP A 66 -7.98 12.97 -12.20
C ASP A 66 -9.02 12.34 -13.15
N GLY A 67 -9.48 11.16 -12.82
CA GLY A 67 -10.41 10.40 -13.65
C GLY A 67 -9.74 9.25 -14.40
N TYR A 68 -10.05 9.08 -15.67
CA TYR A 68 -9.60 7.95 -16.48
C TYR A 68 -8.06 7.82 -16.56
N ALA A 69 -7.35 8.92 -16.82
CA ALA A 69 -5.88 8.91 -16.89
C ALA A 69 -5.25 8.39 -15.60
N LYS A 70 -5.71 8.85 -14.44
CA LYS A 70 -5.21 8.42 -13.14
C LYS A 70 -5.54 6.96 -12.80
N SER A 71 -6.63 6.42 -13.35
CA SER A 71 -6.97 5.01 -13.18
C SER A 71 -6.03 4.09 -13.95
N MET A 72 -5.50 4.56 -15.08
CA MET A 72 -4.55 3.83 -15.93
C MET A 72 -3.11 3.96 -15.42
N ILE A 73 -2.69 5.16 -15.03
CA ILE A 73 -1.35 5.45 -14.51
C ILE A 73 -1.44 5.79 -13.03
N GLY A 74 -1.30 4.76 -12.18
CA GLY A 74 -1.24 4.95 -10.73
C GLY A 74 0.12 5.49 -10.26
N LYS A 75 0.23 5.82 -8.96
CA LYS A 75 1.47 6.37 -8.38
C LYS A 75 2.73 5.54 -8.65
N TYR A 76 2.61 4.22 -8.67
CA TYR A 76 3.74 3.34 -8.96
C TYR A 76 4.16 3.41 -10.43
N ALA A 77 3.19 3.42 -11.35
CA ALA A 77 3.46 3.58 -12.76
C ALA A 77 4.10 4.95 -13.05
N LEU A 78 3.66 6.01 -12.34
CA LEU A 78 4.24 7.34 -12.45
C LEU A 78 5.72 7.34 -12.05
N SER A 79 6.09 6.71 -10.92
CA SER A 79 7.52 6.64 -10.54
C SER A 79 8.35 5.80 -11.51
N GLN A 80 7.77 4.77 -12.14
CA GLN A 80 8.47 4.02 -13.18
C GLN A 80 8.63 4.84 -14.46
N LEU A 81 7.63 5.65 -14.79
CA LEU A 81 7.71 6.57 -15.92
C LEU A 81 8.82 7.62 -15.71
N GLU A 82 8.96 8.15 -14.49
CA GLU A 82 10.05 9.07 -14.12
C GLU A 82 11.42 8.40 -14.27
N ASP A 83 11.57 7.18 -13.76
CA ASP A 83 12.83 6.44 -13.83
C ASP A 83 13.32 6.24 -15.28
N GLU A 84 12.42 6.13 -16.27
CA GLU A 84 12.78 5.86 -17.67
C GLU A 84 13.38 7.10 -18.38
N PHE A 85 12.93 8.31 -18.10
CA PHE A 85 13.40 9.50 -18.82
C PHE A 85 14.41 10.36 -18.04
N LEU A 86 14.48 10.23 -16.72
CA LEU A 86 15.33 11.09 -15.89
C LEU A 86 16.82 10.95 -16.18
N ASP A 87 17.29 9.74 -16.46
CA ASP A 87 18.70 9.51 -16.79
C ASP A 87 19.10 10.24 -18.06
N ASN A 88 18.23 10.31 -19.06
CA ASN A 88 18.46 11.05 -20.29
C ASN A 88 18.49 12.56 -20.02
N PHE A 89 17.54 13.07 -19.23
CA PHE A 89 17.53 14.50 -18.85
C PHE A 89 18.75 14.90 -18.02
N ALA A 90 19.24 14.01 -17.16
CA ALA A 90 20.48 14.25 -16.39
C ALA A 90 21.72 14.36 -17.28
N ASN A 91 21.71 13.71 -18.45
CA ASN A 91 22.77 13.75 -19.45
C ASN A 91 22.55 14.76 -20.59
N ASP A 92 21.58 15.68 -20.44
CA ASP A 92 21.18 16.65 -21.45
C ASP A 92 20.63 16.05 -22.77
N ASP A 93 20.28 14.75 -22.75
CA ASP A 93 19.60 14.12 -23.88
C ASP A 93 18.08 14.33 -23.78
N TRP A 94 17.67 15.55 -24.10
CA TRP A 94 16.26 15.95 -24.07
C TRP A 94 15.41 15.16 -25.06
N GLN A 95 15.95 14.86 -26.23
CA GLN A 95 15.24 14.10 -27.25
C GLN A 95 14.99 12.66 -26.76
N GLY A 96 16.03 11.96 -26.33
CA GLY A 96 15.91 10.61 -25.78
C GLY A 96 14.93 10.55 -24.62
N GLY A 97 15.00 11.49 -23.69
CA GLY A 97 14.09 11.55 -22.56
C GLY A 97 12.63 11.75 -22.96
N PHE A 98 12.34 12.59 -23.94
CA PHE A 98 10.97 12.75 -24.46
C PHE A 98 10.48 11.53 -25.23
N GLU A 99 11.35 10.87 -25.99
CA GLU A 99 11.03 9.61 -26.67
C GLU A 99 10.71 8.51 -25.69
N ASP A 100 11.50 8.34 -24.63
CA ASP A 100 11.27 7.35 -23.58
C ASP A 100 9.97 7.63 -22.82
N TYR A 101 9.71 8.89 -22.46
CA TYR A 101 8.44 9.30 -21.86
C TYR A 101 7.23 8.90 -22.72
N LEU A 102 7.26 9.20 -24.01
CA LEU A 102 6.16 8.90 -24.93
C LEU A 102 5.95 7.41 -25.12
N ASN A 103 7.04 6.66 -25.32
CA ASN A 103 7.01 5.22 -25.51
C ASN A 103 6.49 4.50 -24.26
N THR A 104 6.95 4.92 -23.08
CA THR A 104 6.52 4.35 -21.80
C THR A 104 5.06 4.67 -21.50
N CYS A 105 4.59 5.89 -21.80
CA CYS A 105 3.18 6.22 -21.70
C CYS A 105 2.32 5.32 -22.60
N ALA A 106 2.74 5.10 -23.85
CA ALA A 106 2.02 4.25 -24.78
C ALA A 106 1.94 2.80 -24.30
N ASP A 107 3.05 2.25 -23.80
CA ASP A 107 3.10 0.90 -23.22
C ASP A 107 2.20 0.77 -21.98
N PHE A 108 2.19 1.78 -21.11
CA PHE A 108 1.35 1.76 -19.90
C PHE A 108 -0.14 1.83 -20.25
N PHE A 109 -0.51 2.62 -21.25
CA PHE A 109 -1.90 2.68 -21.70
C PHE A 109 -2.33 1.37 -22.35
N GLU A 110 -1.50 0.78 -23.19
CA GLU A 110 -1.79 -0.52 -23.81
C GLU A 110 -1.99 -1.60 -22.75
N LYS A 111 -1.08 -1.70 -21.76
CA LYS A 111 -1.21 -2.64 -20.64
C LYS A 111 -2.47 -2.41 -19.83
N ALA A 112 -2.82 -1.14 -19.56
CA ALA A 112 -4.00 -0.80 -18.80
C ALA A 112 -5.31 -1.15 -19.55
N GLU A 113 -5.38 -0.94 -20.86
CA GLU A 113 -6.51 -1.33 -21.71
C GLU A 113 -6.69 -2.84 -21.77
N GLN A 114 -5.59 -3.60 -21.71
CA GLN A 114 -5.61 -5.07 -21.60
C GLN A 114 -6.03 -5.56 -20.21
N GLY A 115 -6.36 -4.66 -19.27
CA GLY A 115 -6.75 -4.98 -17.91
C GLY A 115 -5.57 -5.26 -16.95
N HIS A 116 -4.35 -5.00 -17.37
CA HIS A 116 -3.12 -5.21 -16.60
C HIS A 116 -2.37 -3.89 -16.32
N PRO A 117 -2.99 -2.91 -15.65
CA PRO A 117 -2.31 -1.64 -15.37
C PRO A 117 -1.05 -1.87 -14.53
N VAL A 118 -0.02 -1.07 -14.78
CA VAL A 118 1.26 -1.15 -14.08
C VAL A 118 1.07 -0.82 -12.60
N ARG A 119 1.23 -1.82 -11.74
CA ARG A 119 1.06 -1.71 -10.28
C ARG A 119 2.26 -2.26 -9.56
N LYS A 120 2.48 -1.78 -8.34
CA LYS A 120 3.56 -2.28 -7.49
C LYS A 120 3.40 -3.78 -7.27
N PRO A 121 4.41 -4.60 -7.59
CA PRO A 121 4.32 -6.05 -7.45
C PRO A 121 4.15 -6.43 -5.97
N LEU A 122 3.25 -7.39 -5.71
CA LEU A 122 2.94 -7.86 -4.36
C LEU A 122 4.18 -8.38 -3.62
N THR A 123 5.16 -8.90 -4.33
CA THR A 123 6.43 -9.36 -3.77
C THR A 123 7.22 -8.26 -3.07
N LYS A 124 7.10 -7.01 -3.51
CA LYS A 124 7.73 -5.84 -2.85
C LYS A 124 6.91 -5.29 -1.67
N VAL A 125 5.61 -5.59 -1.60
CA VAL A 125 4.71 -5.11 -0.53
C VAL A 125 4.60 -6.11 0.61
N LEU A 126 4.62 -7.41 0.28
CA LEU A 126 4.37 -8.52 1.20
C LEU A 126 5.32 -8.54 2.42
N PRO A 127 6.65 -8.36 2.30
CA PRO A 127 7.55 -8.36 3.45
C PRO A 127 7.22 -7.27 4.47
N GLY A 128 6.89 -6.06 4.00
CA GLY A 128 6.51 -4.96 4.87
C GLY A 128 5.19 -5.21 5.61
N ALA A 129 4.19 -5.72 4.92
CA ALA A 129 2.89 -6.04 5.52
C ALA A 129 3.01 -7.18 6.56
N LEU A 130 3.79 -8.22 6.27
CA LEU A 130 4.08 -9.31 7.22
C LEU A 130 4.82 -8.80 8.45
N GLY A 131 5.80 -7.92 8.30
CA GLY A 131 6.55 -7.33 9.42
C GLY A 131 5.63 -6.54 10.37
N ILE A 132 4.76 -5.71 9.83
CA ILE A 132 3.78 -4.94 10.61
C ILE A 132 2.78 -5.88 11.29
N GLY A 133 2.24 -6.87 10.57
CA GLY A 133 1.29 -7.84 11.11
C GLY A 133 1.87 -8.65 12.27
N LEU A 134 3.09 -9.18 12.12
CA LEU A 134 3.80 -9.90 13.18
C LEU A 134 4.11 -9.00 14.38
N GLY A 135 4.53 -7.76 14.16
CA GLY A 135 4.80 -6.80 15.22
C GLY A 135 3.55 -6.51 16.08
N LEU A 136 2.41 -6.27 15.43
CA LEU A 136 1.13 -6.06 16.13
C LEU A 136 0.68 -7.33 16.90
N ALA A 137 0.79 -8.50 16.28
CA ALA A 137 0.45 -9.76 16.93
C ALA A 137 1.29 -10.02 18.19
N LEU A 138 2.61 -9.79 18.12
CA LEU A 138 3.50 -9.89 19.27
C LEU A 138 3.14 -8.90 20.38
N LEU A 139 2.81 -7.67 20.04
CA LEU A 139 2.42 -6.63 20.99
C LEU A 139 1.13 -7.05 21.74
N VAL A 140 0.12 -7.53 21.01
CA VAL A 140 -1.11 -8.05 21.62
C VAL A 140 -0.83 -9.25 22.54
N CYS A 141 0.00 -10.19 22.09
CA CYS A 141 0.39 -11.34 22.91
C CYS A 141 1.11 -10.92 24.20
N LEU A 142 1.98 -9.92 24.15
CA LEU A 142 2.68 -9.40 25.33
C LEU A 142 1.72 -8.73 26.32
N ILE A 143 0.74 -7.95 25.82
CA ILE A 143 -0.29 -7.32 26.66
C ILE A 143 -1.15 -8.40 27.35
N LEU A 144 -1.60 -9.41 26.60
CA LEU A 144 -2.38 -10.51 27.17
C LEU A 144 -1.58 -11.30 28.20
N LYS A 145 -0.31 -11.62 27.91
CA LYS A 145 0.59 -12.30 28.86
C LYS A 145 0.81 -11.47 30.13
N ALA A 146 0.94 -10.13 30.03
CA ALA A 146 1.07 -9.26 31.17
C ALA A 146 -0.20 -9.26 32.04
N LYS A 147 -1.39 -9.27 31.41
CA LYS A 147 -2.67 -9.36 32.14
C LYS A 147 -2.89 -10.73 32.78
N MET A 148 -2.44 -11.82 32.16
CA MET A 148 -2.57 -13.18 32.72
C MET A 148 -1.62 -13.48 33.88
N LYS A 149 -0.59 -12.70 34.12
CA LYS A 149 0.30 -12.80 35.27
C LYS A 149 -0.38 -12.50 36.62
N SER A 150 -1.59 -11.96 36.59
CA SER A 150 -2.34 -11.65 37.83
C SER A 150 -3.15 -12.83 38.42
N VAL A 151 -3.16 -13.99 37.77
CA VAL A 151 -3.69 -15.18 38.41
C VAL A 151 -2.64 -15.66 39.40
N ARG A 152 -2.78 -15.25 40.66
CA ARG A 152 -2.07 -15.88 41.80
C ARG A 152 -2.44 -17.36 41.76
N LYS A 153 -1.43 -18.23 41.67
CA LYS A 153 -1.63 -19.63 42.04
C LYS A 153 -2.24 -19.58 43.42
N GLY A 154 -3.45 -20.16 43.57
CA GLY A 154 -4.07 -20.29 44.87
C GLY A 154 -3.04 -20.95 45.78
N ALA A 155 -3.01 -20.54 47.06
CA ALA A 155 -2.14 -21.17 48.05
C ALA A 155 -2.27 -22.68 47.91
N GLU A 156 -1.17 -23.35 47.65
CA GLU A 156 -1.16 -24.83 47.57
C GLU A 156 -1.66 -25.39 48.90
N ALA A 157 -2.20 -26.59 48.89
CA ALA A 157 -2.79 -27.22 50.06
C ALA A 157 -1.85 -27.28 51.31
N ASP A 158 -0.55 -27.11 51.06
CA ASP A 158 0.48 -26.99 52.10
C ASP A 158 0.23 -25.84 53.09
N THR A 159 -0.53 -24.83 52.73
CA THR A 159 -0.88 -23.72 53.67
C THR A 159 -1.90 -24.16 54.71
N TYR A 160 -2.59 -25.29 54.49
CA TYR A 160 -3.61 -25.83 55.37
C TYR A 160 -3.12 -27.03 56.18
N VAL A 161 -1.88 -27.48 55.97
CA VAL A 161 -1.25 -28.56 56.70
C VAL A 161 -0.35 -27.95 57.77
N SER A 162 -0.48 -28.40 59.03
CA SER A 162 0.40 -27.93 60.11
C SER A 162 1.84 -28.34 59.83
N ALA A 163 2.82 -27.60 60.36
CA ALA A 163 4.24 -27.86 60.19
C ALA A 163 4.68 -29.27 60.66
N GLU A 164 3.85 -29.94 61.43
CA GLU A 164 4.07 -31.28 61.96
C GLU A 164 3.50 -32.37 61.03
N GLY A 165 2.94 -32.01 59.87
CA GLY A 165 2.34 -32.94 58.92
C GLY A 165 0.91 -33.32 59.22
N LEU A 166 0.28 -34.14 58.35
CA LEU A 166 -1.08 -34.62 58.50
C LEU A 166 -1.11 -35.81 59.46
N ASN A 167 -1.60 -35.63 60.68
CA ASN A 167 -1.78 -36.70 61.64
C ASN A 167 -3.22 -37.20 61.56
N LEU A 168 -3.41 -38.32 60.86
CA LEU A 168 -4.71 -38.98 60.73
C LEU A 168 -4.91 -39.93 61.91
N THR A 169 -5.85 -39.65 62.80
CA THR A 169 -6.24 -40.53 63.90
C THR A 169 -6.99 -41.74 63.42
N GLU A 170 -7.67 -41.66 62.29
CA GLU A 170 -8.35 -42.78 61.65
C GLU A 170 -8.13 -42.72 60.11
N ARG A 171 -7.79 -43.83 59.53
CA ARG A 171 -7.57 -43.96 58.07
C ARG A 171 -8.36 -45.19 57.56
N TYR A 172 -9.59 -44.97 57.10
CA TYR A 172 -10.36 -45.94 56.38
C TYR A 172 -11.20 -45.36 55.30
N ASP A 173 -11.39 -46.08 54.19
CA ASP A 173 -12.28 -45.72 53.12
C ASP A 173 -13.69 -46.25 53.41
N ARG A 174 -14.65 -45.35 53.53
CA ARG A 174 -16.06 -45.69 53.64
C ARG A 174 -16.75 -45.36 52.31
N TYR A 175 -17.23 -46.44 51.67
CA TYR A 175 -18.04 -46.24 50.45
C TYR A 175 -19.35 -45.53 50.82
N THR A 176 -19.60 -44.38 50.20
CA THR A 176 -20.76 -43.55 50.49
C THR A 176 -21.89 -43.73 49.48
N HIS A 177 -21.61 -43.73 48.21
CA HIS A 177 -22.60 -43.99 47.17
C HIS A 177 -21.94 -44.10 45.79
N THR A 178 -22.65 -44.72 44.83
CA THR A 178 -22.28 -44.76 43.44
C THR A 178 -23.35 -44.04 42.63
N THR A 179 -22.96 -43.03 41.88
CA THR A 179 -23.84 -42.41 40.91
C THR A 179 -23.59 -43.02 39.50
N LYS A 180 -24.61 -43.75 38.99
CA LYS A 180 -24.59 -44.31 37.65
C LYS A 180 -25.39 -43.41 36.72
N THR A 181 -24.75 -42.80 35.77
CA THR A 181 -25.41 -42.06 34.69
C THR A 181 -25.38 -42.90 33.43
N SER A 182 -26.54 -43.32 32.93
CA SER A 182 -26.65 -44.02 31.64
C SER A 182 -27.42 -43.15 30.68
N ARG A 183 -26.87 -42.97 29.45
CA ARG A 183 -27.53 -42.27 28.36
C ARG A 183 -27.79 -43.28 27.25
N LYS A 184 -29.07 -43.42 26.84
CA LYS A 184 -29.40 -44.18 25.64
C LYS A 184 -28.82 -43.47 24.41
N LEU A 185 -28.03 -44.21 23.63
CA LEU A 185 -27.67 -43.77 22.28
C LEU A 185 -28.85 -44.01 21.36
N SER A 186 -29.32 -42.96 20.71
CA SER A 186 -30.31 -43.06 19.65
C SER A 186 -29.67 -43.76 18.47
N SER A 187 -30.23 -44.89 18.03
CA SER A 187 -29.88 -45.53 16.78
C SER A 187 -30.75 -44.90 15.70
N ASP A 188 -30.14 -44.09 14.83
CA ASP A 188 -30.69 -43.78 13.48
C ASP A 188 -30.30 -44.89 12.51
#